data_77391a3ea48de89a0864246387e7032e
#
_entry.id   77391a3ea48de89a0864246387e7032e
#
_cell.length_a   1.000
_cell.length_b   1.000
_cell.length_c   1.000
_cell.angle_alpha   90.00
_cell.angle_beta   90.00
_cell.angle_gamma   90.00
#
_symmetry.space_group_name_H-M   'P 1'
#
loop_
_entity.id
_entity.type
_entity.pdbx_description
1 polymer ?
#
loop_
_entity_poly.entity_id
_entity_poly.type
_entity_poly.pdbx_seq_one_letter_code
_entity_poly.pdbx_strand_id
1 'polypeptide(L)'
;MEIEGTKFQKAVWQEISKIPLGETRTYKDISIAIGKPNSSRAVANACGQNPFPIIIPCHRVVRSDGKIGGYSGVGGKKRKEMLLKLENVKF
;
A
#
# COMPACT_ATOMS: atom_id res chain seq x y z
N MET A 1 10.31 15.98 4.50
CA MET A 1 9.42 15.78 3.34
C MET A 1 7.97 16.01 3.77
N GLU A 2 7.33 17.00 3.18
CA GLU A 2 5.92 17.24 3.45
C GLU A 2 5.06 16.41 2.51
N ILE A 3 4.05 15.77 3.06
CA ILE A 3 3.08 14.98 2.31
C ILE A 3 1.73 15.66 2.42
N GLU A 4 1.21 16.15 1.28
CA GLU A 4 -0.11 16.74 1.23
C GLU A 4 -1.17 15.67 0.99
N GLY A 5 -2.30 15.81 1.67
CA GLY A 5 -3.43 14.90 1.53
C GLY A 5 -4.41 15.07 2.65
N THR A 6 -5.51 14.34 2.58
CA THR A 6 -6.53 14.31 3.65
C THR A 6 -5.95 13.62 4.89
N LYS A 7 -6.61 13.81 6.03
CA LYS A 7 -6.23 13.09 7.25
C LYS A 7 -6.25 11.58 7.04
N PHE A 8 -7.25 11.08 6.33
CA PHE A 8 -7.37 9.65 6.02
C PHE A 8 -6.19 9.17 5.17
N GLN A 9 -5.87 9.88 4.07
CA GLN A 9 -4.74 9.54 3.21
C GLN A 9 -3.43 9.52 3.98
N LYS A 10 -3.19 10.55 4.80
CA LYS A 10 -1.96 10.63 5.60
C LYS A 10 -1.86 9.47 6.59
N ALA A 11 -2.96 9.10 7.24
CA ALA A 11 -2.98 7.96 8.16
C ALA A 11 -2.65 6.65 7.44
N VAL A 12 -3.21 6.44 6.24
CA VAL A 12 -2.93 5.27 5.40
C VAL A 12 -1.45 5.24 5.04
N TRP A 13 -0.91 6.34 4.53
CA TRP A 13 0.49 6.40 4.09
C TRP A 13 1.47 6.21 5.24
N GLN A 14 1.17 6.74 6.43
CA GLN A 14 1.99 6.51 7.62
C GLN A 14 2.01 5.03 8.00
N GLU A 15 0.85 4.37 7.97
CA GLU A 15 0.76 2.95 8.32
C GLU A 15 1.51 2.08 7.30
N ILE A 16 1.38 2.40 6.02
CA ILE A 16 2.11 1.71 4.95
C ILE A 16 3.62 1.84 5.15
N SER A 17 4.08 3.00 5.58
CA SER A 17 5.51 3.26 5.79
C SER A 17 6.11 2.40 6.89
N LYS A 18 5.29 1.79 7.74
CA LYS A 18 5.75 0.89 8.80
C LYS A 18 5.94 -0.56 8.32
N ILE A 19 5.50 -0.90 7.12
CA ILE A 19 5.61 -2.27 6.61
C ILE A 19 7.09 -2.57 6.32
N PRO A 20 7.68 -3.59 6.97
CA PRO A 20 9.09 -3.91 6.75
C PRO A 20 9.35 -4.46 5.36
N LEU A 21 10.58 -4.32 4.90
CA LEU A 21 11.04 -4.97 3.67
C LEU A 21 10.80 -6.49 3.77
N GLY A 22 10.27 -7.07 2.71
CA GLY A 22 9.98 -8.51 2.66
C GLY A 22 8.64 -8.91 3.23
N GLU A 23 7.87 -7.97 3.77
CA GLU A 23 6.54 -8.24 4.32
C GLU A 23 5.46 -7.53 3.51
N THR A 24 4.24 -8.03 3.63
CA THR A 24 3.07 -7.40 3.02
C THR A 24 1.97 -7.24 4.06
N ARG A 25 1.03 -6.35 3.77
CA ARG A 25 -0.22 -6.18 4.53
C ARG A 25 -1.35 -6.10 3.53
N THR A 26 -2.54 -6.52 3.92
CA THR A 26 -3.72 -6.35 3.07
C THR A 26 -4.31 -4.96 3.25
N TYR A 27 -5.13 -4.54 2.29
CA TYR A 27 -5.88 -3.28 2.44
C TYR A 27 -6.73 -3.30 3.72
N LYS A 28 -7.27 -4.48 4.06
CA LYS A 28 -8.04 -4.66 5.29
C LYS A 28 -7.16 -4.49 6.53
N ASP A 29 -5.95 -5.04 6.52
CA ASP A 29 -5.01 -4.87 7.63
C ASP A 29 -4.74 -3.39 7.90
N ILE A 30 -4.50 -2.62 6.84
CA ILE A 30 -4.26 -1.19 6.97
C ILE A 30 -5.51 -0.48 7.50
N SER A 31 -6.68 -0.83 6.99
CA SER A 31 -7.94 -0.23 7.42
C SER A 31 -8.19 -0.47 8.93
N ILE A 32 -7.91 -1.67 9.41
CA ILE A 32 -8.03 -2.00 10.83
C ILE A 32 -7.00 -1.20 11.65
N ALA A 33 -5.76 -1.15 11.19
CA ALA A 33 -4.67 -0.47 11.89
C ALA A 33 -4.93 1.02 12.11
N ILE A 34 -5.61 1.68 11.16
CA ILE A 34 -5.95 3.11 11.28
C ILE A 34 -7.28 3.35 12.00
N GLY A 35 -7.92 2.30 12.54
CA GLY A 35 -9.18 2.43 13.27
C GLY A 35 -10.41 2.56 12.40
N LYS A 36 -10.35 2.16 11.13
CA LYS A 36 -11.43 2.26 10.15
C LYS A 36 -11.68 0.89 9.50
N PRO A 37 -12.16 -0.12 10.24
CA PRO A 37 -12.15 -1.53 9.79
C PRO A 37 -12.98 -1.83 8.54
N ASN A 38 -13.89 -0.95 8.14
CA ASN A 38 -14.74 -1.14 6.97
C ASN A 38 -14.31 -0.27 5.78
N SER A 39 -13.06 0.18 5.74
CA SER A 39 -12.58 1.17 4.78
C SER A 39 -11.53 0.62 3.80
N SER A 40 -11.53 -0.69 3.54
CA SER A 40 -10.54 -1.31 2.64
C SER A 40 -10.51 -0.67 1.26
N ARG A 41 -11.68 -0.35 0.68
CA ARG A 41 -11.75 0.31 -0.64
C ARG A 41 -11.15 1.72 -0.60
N ALA A 42 -11.43 2.46 0.46
CA ALA A 42 -10.86 3.81 0.63
C ALA A 42 -9.34 3.74 0.83
N VAL A 43 -8.85 2.72 1.53
CA VAL A 43 -7.41 2.46 1.66
C VAL A 43 -6.79 2.19 0.29
N ALA A 44 -7.42 1.35 -0.54
CA ALA A 44 -6.94 1.08 -1.89
C ALA A 44 -6.88 2.35 -2.73
N ASN A 45 -7.89 3.21 -2.63
CA ASN A 45 -7.89 4.51 -3.33
C ASN A 45 -6.76 5.41 -2.84
N ALA A 46 -6.50 5.45 -1.53
CA ALA A 46 -5.39 6.23 -0.97
C ALA A 46 -4.04 5.68 -1.46
N CYS A 47 -3.89 4.37 -1.57
CA CYS A 47 -2.70 3.76 -2.16
C CYS A 47 -2.51 4.21 -3.60
N GLY A 48 -3.59 4.29 -4.38
CA GLY A 48 -3.55 4.77 -5.76
C GLY A 48 -3.15 6.23 -5.90
N GLN A 49 -3.26 7.02 -4.84
CA GLN A 49 -2.92 8.44 -4.82
C GLN A 49 -1.61 8.73 -4.09
N ASN A 50 -0.83 7.70 -3.78
CA ASN A 50 0.47 7.84 -3.12
C ASN A 50 1.39 8.76 -3.94
N PRO A 51 1.84 9.89 -3.37
CA PRO A 51 2.69 10.84 -4.10
C PRO A 51 4.15 10.41 -4.18
N PHE A 52 4.57 9.43 -3.39
CA PHE A 52 5.97 8.99 -3.31
C PHE A 52 6.06 7.45 -3.35
N PRO A 53 5.75 6.81 -4.51
CA PRO A 53 5.91 5.36 -4.64
C PRO A 53 7.35 4.94 -4.28
N ILE A 54 7.49 3.77 -3.65
CA ILE A 54 8.74 3.22 -3.12
C ILE A 54 9.11 3.81 -1.76
N ILE A 55 9.17 5.12 -1.60
CA ILE A 55 9.42 5.77 -0.30
C ILE A 55 8.26 5.45 0.66
N ILE A 56 7.01 5.61 0.19
CA ILE A 56 5.84 5.07 0.85
C ILE A 56 5.53 3.75 0.13
N PRO A 57 5.89 2.59 0.70
CA PRO A 57 5.96 1.35 -0.07
C PRO A 57 4.57 0.72 -0.30
N CYS A 58 3.71 1.40 -1.05
CA CYS A 58 2.37 0.92 -1.33
C CYS A 58 2.35 -0.39 -2.12
N HIS A 59 3.48 -0.76 -2.75
CA HIS A 59 3.61 -2.07 -3.38
C HIS A 59 3.56 -3.22 -2.38
N ARG A 60 3.76 -2.96 -1.09
CA ARG A 60 3.67 -3.96 -0.01
C ARG A 60 2.23 -4.15 0.49
N VAL A 61 1.27 -3.44 -0.07
CA VAL A 61 -0.15 -3.60 0.29
C VAL A 61 -0.84 -4.36 -0.83
N VAL A 62 -1.50 -5.46 -0.46
CA VAL A 62 -2.10 -6.40 -1.39
C VAL A 62 -3.57 -6.67 -1.04
N ARG A 63 -4.28 -7.34 -1.93
CA ARG A 63 -5.69 -7.68 -1.69
C ARG A 63 -5.82 -8.86 -0.73
N SER A 64 -6.91 -8.88 0.03
CA SER A 64 -7.20 -9.97 0.99
C SER A 64 -7.48 -11.31 0.30
N ASP A 65 -7.84 -11.30 -1.00
CA ASP A 65 -8.11 -12.52 -1.77
C ASP A 65 -6.84 -13.17 -2.33
N GLY A 66 -5.67 -12.70 -1.94
CA GLY A 66 -4.38 -13.21 -2.41
C GLY A 66 -3.89 -12.60 -3.72
N LYS A 67 -4.66 -11.71 -4.33
CA LYS A 67 -4.24 -11.00 -5.53
C LYS A 67 -3.41 -9.77 -5.17
N ILE A 68 -2.55 -9.35 -6.11
CA ILE A 68 -1.60 -8.26 -5.87
C ILE A 68 -2.29 -6.90 -5.74
N GLY A 69 -3.34 -6.66 -6.51
CA GLY A 69 -3.98 -5.35 -6.58
C GLY A 69 -3.26 -4.39 -7.52
N GLY A 70 -3.69 -3.13 -7.53
CA GLY A 70 -3.13 -2.11 -8.38
C GLY A 70 -1.88 -1.45 -7.79
N TYR A 71 -1.23 -0.63 -8.62
CA TYR A 71 -0.05 0.13 -8.20
C TYR A 71 -0.09 1.50 -8.88
N SER A 72 0.15 2.56 -8.11
CA SER A 72 0.11 3.95 -8.58
C SER A 72 1.40 4.40 -9.26
N GLY A 73 2.49 3.67 -9.11
CA GLY A 73 3.77 4.02 -9.69
C GLY A 73 3.87 3.70 -11.17
N VAL A 74 4.97 4.12 -11.79
CA VAL A 74 5.27 3.82 -13.19
C VAL A 74 5.37 2.31 -13.38
N GLY A 75 4.76 1.79 -14.42
CA GLY A 75 4.75 0.36 -14.74
C GLY A 75 3.58 -0.43 -14.18
N GLY A 76 2.74 0.18 -13.34
CA GLY A 76 1.51 -0.44 -12.83
C GLY A 76 1.74 -1.77 -12.13
N LYS A 77 0.83 -2.72 -12.36
CA LYS A 77 0.85 -4.03 -11.71
C LYS A 77 2.16 -4.81 -11.92
N LYS A 78 2.72 -4.73 -13.13
CA LYS A 78 4.00 -5.43 -13.43
C LYS A 78 5.14 -4.89 -12.56
N ARG A 79 5.18 -3.58 -12.37
CA ARG A 79 6.17 -2.94 -11.50
C ARG A 79 6.00 -3.40 -10.06
N LYS A 80 4.77 -3.49 -9.59
CA LYS A 80 4.46 -3.97 -8.25
C LYS A 80 4.94 -5.40 -8.05
N GLU A 81 4.66 -6.30 -9.01
CA GLU A 81 5.15 -7.68 -8.97
C GLU A 81 6.66 -7.74 -8.90
N MET A 82 7.34 -6.96 -9.74
CA MET A 82 8.79 -6.92 -9.77
C MET A 82 9.38 -6.45 -8.45
N LEU A 83 8.83 -5.39 -7.86
CA LEU A 83 9.29 -4.87 -6.57
C LEU A 83 9.12 -5.91 -5.46
N LEU A 84 8.00 -6.62 -5.43
CA LEU A 84 7.76 -7.67 -4.46
C LEU A 84 8.75 -8.83 -4.62
N LYS A 85 9.05 -9.22 -5.86
CA LYS A 85 10.05 -10.27 -6.13
C LYS A 85 11.43 -9.84 -5.67
N LEU A 86 11.82 -8.60 -5.92
CA LEU A 86 13.10 -8.06 -5.48
C LEU A 86 13.22 -8.06 -3.96
N GLU A 87 12.11 -7.95 -3.26
CA GLU A 87 12.05 -8.00 -1.79
C GLU A 87 11.87 -9.41 -1.25
N ASN A 88 11.94 -10.43 -2.12
CA ASN A 88 11.77 -11.84 -1.76
C ASN A 88 10.39 -12.18 -1.19
N VAL A 89 9.37 -11.45 -1.60
CA VAL A 89 7.98 -11.75 -1.23
C VAL A 89 7.43 -12.80 -2.17
N LYS A 90 6.85 -13.85 -1.61
CA LYS A 90 6.15 -14.88 -2.38
C LYS A 90 4.66 -14.54 -2.46
N PHE A 91 4.09 -14.66 -3.65
CA PHE A 91 2.67 -14.40 -3.89
C PHE A 91 2.14 -15.27 -5.03
#